data_123f986bdaae490ee1699c595a80f343
#
_entry.id   123f986bdaae490ee1699c595a80f343
#
_cell.length_a   1.000
_cell.length_b   1.000
_cell.length_c   1.000
_cell.angle_alpha   90.00
_cell.angle_beta   90.00
_cell.angle_gamma   90.00
#
_symmetry.space_group_name_H-M   'P 1'
#
loop_
_entity.id
_entity.type
_entity.pdbx_description
1 polymer ?
#
loop_
_entity_poly.entity_id
_entity_poly.type
_entity_poly.pdbx_seq_one_letter_code
_entity_poly.pdbx_strand_id
1 'polypeptide(L)' 'MNIRNEIKSQIIRAGFTMQEALDRLAEEHDWSDSVSNLSAKLQRESIRYKEVMELADVLD' A
#
# COMPACT_ATOMS: atom_id res chain seq x y z
N MET A 1 6.08 10.78 13.15
CA MET A 1 5.01 10.27 12.28
C MET A 1 5.30 8.82 11.91
N ASN A 2 4.30 7.96 11.97
CA ASN A 2 4.46 6.56 11.62
C ASN A 2 3.85 6.32 10.23
N ILE A 3 4.71 6.14 9.23
CA ILE A 3 4.28 5.97 7.84
C ILE A 3 3.40 4.73 7.65
N ARG A 4 3.66 3.69 8.42
CA ARG A 4 2.86 2.45 8.37
C ARG A 4 1.40 2.74 8.75
N ASN A 5 1.17 3.45 9.84
CA ASN A 5 -0.17 3.80 10.28
C ASN A 5 -0.84 4.77 9.32
N GLU A 6 -0.08 5.69 8.78
CA GLU A 6 -0.58 6.65 7.80
C GLU A 6 -1.11 5.92 6.55
N ILE A 7 -0.33 5.01 6.02
CA ILE A 7 -0.73 4.26 4.82
C ILE A 7 -1.93 3.37 5.11
N LYS A 8 -1.95 2.69 6.25
CA LYS A 8 -3.10 1.87 6.64
C LYS A 8 -4.37 2.71 6.76
N SER A 9 -4.26 3.88 7.36
CA SER A 9 -5.40 4.80 7.49
C SER A 9 -5.94 5.21 6.13
N GLN A 10 -5.06 5.52 5.19
CA GLN A 10 -5.47 5.91 3.85
C GLN A 10 -6.22 4.78 3.15
N ILE A 11 -5.73 3.55 3.27
CA ILE A 11 -6.37 2.39 2.67
C ILE A 11 -7.77 2.20 3.24
N ILE A 12 -7.91 2.28 4.55
CA ILE A 12 -9.20 2.12 5.22
C ILE A 12 -10.16 3.23 4.84
N ARG A 13 -9.70 4.48 4.80
CA ARG A 13 -10.52 5.63 4.41
C ARG A 13 -11.05 5.49 2.99
N ALA A 14 -10.26 4.89 2.12
CA ALA A 14 -10.67 4.68 0.72
C ALA A 14 -11.67 3.53 0.58
N GLY A 15 -11.96 2.81 1.66
CA GLY A 15 -12.90 1.70 1.64
C GLY A 15 -12.31 0.38 1.20
N PHE A 16 -10.98 0.26 1.22
CA PHE A 16 -10.28 -0.95 0.83
C PHE A 16 -9.76 -1.71 2.04
N THR A 17 -9.65 -3.04 1.89
CA THR A 17 -8.82 -3.83 2.79
C THR A 17 -7.39 -3.81 2.26
N MET A 18 -6.44 -4.25 3.06
CA MET A 18 -5.04 -4.36 2.61
C MET A 18 -4.93 -5.27 1.40
N GLN A 19 -5.65 -6.39 1.40
CA GLN A 19 -5.62 -7.33 0.28
C GLN A 19 -6.20 -6.73 -0.99
N GLU A 20 -7.32 -6.01 -0.87
CA GLU A 20 -7.94 -5.36 -2.03
C GLU A 20 -7.02 -4.32 -2.66
N ALA A 21 -6.36 -3.53 -1.83
CA ALA A 21 -5.42 -2.53 -2.32
C ALA A 21 -4.25 -3.19 -3.06
N LEU A 22 -3.73 -4.29 -2.49
CA LEU A 22 -2.64 -5.03 -3.12
C LEU A 22 -3.05 -5.68 -4.43
N ASP A 23 -4.27 -6.22 -4.48
CA ASP A 23 -4.77 -6.82 -5.71
C ASP A 23 -4.80 -5.79 -6.84
N ARG A 24 -5.23 -4.58 -6.54
CA ARG A 24 -5.25 -3.51 -7.52
C ARG A 24 -3.85 -3.07 -7.93
N LEU A 25 -2.94 -2.97 -6.96
CA LEU A 25 -1.55 -2.63 -7.25
C LEU A 25 -0.87 -3.68 -8.10
N ALA A 26 -1.17 -4.95 -7.84
CA ALA A 26 -0.62 -6.05 -8.64
C ALA A 26 -1.11 -5.98 -10.09
N GLU A 27 -2.37 -5.59 -10.28
CA GLU A 27 -2.94 -5.47 -11.63
C GLU A 27 -2.41 -4.26 -12.38
N GLU A 28 -2.33 -3.11 -11.72
CA GLU A 28 -2.04 -1.84 -12.38
C GLU A 28 -0.56 -1.47 -12.39
N HIS A 29 0.20 -1.91 -11.39
CA HIS A 29 1.58 -1.48 -11.18
C HIS A 29 2.57 -2.63 -11.01
N ASP A 30 2.13 -3.85 -11.27
CA ASP A 30 3.00 -5.01 -11.22
C ASP A 30 3.61 -5.28 -9.84
N TRP A 31 2.89 -4.95 -8.78
CA TRP A 31 3.31 -5.23 -7.42
C TRP A 31 3.09 -6.70 -7.07
N SER A 32 3.86 -7.18 -6.08
CA SER A 32 3.57 -8.46 -5.46
C SER A 32 2.25 -8.37 -4.68
N ASP A 33 1.42 -9.40 -4.79
CA ASP A 33 0.14 -9.44 -4.08
C ASP A 33 0.27 -10.00 -2.66
N SER A 34 1.50 -10.09 -2.14
CA SER A 34 1.76 -10.61 -0.81
C SER A 34 1.57 -9.52 0.24
N VAL A 35 0.57 -9.70 1.10
CA VAL A 35 0.34 -8.79 2.22
C VAL A 35 1.55 -8.80 3.17
N SER A 36 2.19 -9.95 3.32
CA SER A 36 3.39 -10.05 4.15
C SER A 36 4.52 -9.15 3.65
N ASN A 37 4.72 -9.08 2.33
CA ASN A 37 5.74 -8.22 1.75
C ASN A 37 5.41 -6.75 2.00
N LEU A 38 4.16 -6.36 1.82
CA LEU A 38 3.75 -4.99 2.07
C LEU A 38 3.93 -4.63 3.54
N SER A 39 3.49 -5.51 4.44
CA SER A 39 3.65 -5.28 5.87
C SER A 39 5.12 -5.11 6.26
N ALA A 40 6.00 -5.92 5.68
CA ALA A 40 7.43 -5.83 5.95
C ALA A 40 8.00 -4.49 5.47
N LYS A 41 7.60 -4.04 4.29
CA LYS A 41 8.04 -2.74 3.76
C LYS A 41 7.58 -1.60 4.66
N LEU A 42 6.35 -1.63 5.11
CA LEU A 42 5.80 -0.59 5.97
C LEU A 42 6.46 -0.60 7.34
N GLN A 43 6.71 -1.80 7.87
CA GLN A 43 7.33 -1.94 9.19
C GLN A 43 8.76 -1.44 9.19
N ARG A 44 9.49 -1.65 8.10
CA ARG A 44 10.87 -1.19 7.94
C ARG A 44 10.96 0.25 7.46
N GLU A 45 9.82 0.85 7.14
CA GLU A 45 9.76 2.18 6.54
C GLU A 45 10.60 2.25 5.26
N SER A 46 10.62 1.15 4.52
CA SER A 46 11.41 1.04 3.28
C SER A 46 10.61 1.31 2.03
N ILE A 47 9.37 1.76 2.17
CA ILE A 47 8.54 2.11 1.04
C ILE A 47 9.12 3.36 0.35
N ARG A 48 9.20 3.31 -0.97
CA ARG A 48 9.77 4.40 -1.75
C ARG A 48 8.70 5.39 -2.17
N TYR A 49 9.12 6.62 -2.45
CA TYR A 49 8.22 7.67 -2.90
C TYR A 49 7.37 7.22 -4.10
N LYS A 50 7.99 6.58 -5.06
CA LYS A 50 7.29 6.06 -6.24
C LYS A 50 6.17 5.11 -5.84
N GLU A 51 6.44 4.24 -4.87
CA GLU A 51 5.46 3.27 -4.39
C GLU A 51 4.30 3.96 -3.69
N VAL A 52 4.59 5.00 -2.92
CA VAL A 52 3.55 5.80 -2.27
C VAL A 52 2.66 6.45 -3.31
N MET A 53 3.23 6.97 -4.38
CA MET A 53 2.48 7.60 -5.47
C MET A 53 1.57 6.60 -6.17
N GLU A 54 2.08 5.40 -6.42
CA GLU A 54 1.29 4.33 -7.06
C GLU A 54 0.14 3.90 -6.16
N LEU A 55 0.40 3.79 -4.86
CA LEU A 55 -0.63 3.45 -3.89
C LEU A 55 -1.72 4.51 -3.86
N ALA A 56 -1.34 5.78 -3.84
CA ALA A 56 -2.29 6.88 -3.85
C ALA A 56 -3.17 6.86 -5.11
N ASP A 57 -2.57 6.53 -6.24
CA ASP A 57 -3.28 6.42 -7.51
C ASP A 57 -4.37 5.36 -7.45
N VAL A 58 -4.07 4.22 -6.88
CA VAL A 58 -5.02 3.11 -6.74
C VAL A 58 -6.15 3.46 -5.77
N LEU A 59 -5.84 4.17 -4.70
CA LEU A 59 -6.82 4.52 -3.67
C LEU A 59 -7.68 5.72 -4.02
N ASP A 60 -7.32 6.44 -5.02
CA ASP A 60 -8.02 7.68 -5.41
C ASP A 60 -9.36 7.40 -6.10
#